data_7c58258b4de89c1c4843eda35335b619
#
_entry.id   7c58258b4de89c1c4843eda35335b619
#
_cell.length_a   1.000
_cell.length_b   1.000
_cell.length_c   1.000
_cell.angle_alpha   90.00
_cell.angle_beta   90.00
_cell.angle_gamma   90.00
#
_symmetry.space_group_name_H-M   'P 1'
#
loop_
_entity.id
_entity.type
_entity.pdbx_description
1 polymer ?
#
loop_
_entity_poly.entity_id
_entity_poly.type
_entity_poly.pdbx_seq_one_letter_code
_entity_poly.pdbx_strand_id
1 'polypeptide(L)'
;MGIYSCIGKNKEEVLQSLFEGKSGIGIVLERKEMGYRSSLCGILERPNLKGLLDRRQRLCLSEHGEYAYMATVEAFAQAGIDNDFLLNNEVGILYGNDSSAEAIITAADIIREKKNTIMVGSGNIFQSMNSTITMNLSTIFNLRGINFSISGACASGSHSIGMGYLLIKQGLQDCVICGGAEEVNKFSVGNFDALNAFSIREDEPSKASRPFDKNRDGLVPSGGAATVILESYESAVKRGATILAEVVGYGFSSNGDHISVPNVDGPRRSLQMAIRDAGVDISDIKYVNAHATSTPVGDMNEAKAIAEVFGEYKPYVASTKSFTGHEMWMAGASEIVYSTLMMQNNFIAANLNFEEPDEASAAINIPKERVDMEFDLFLSNSFGFGGTNSTLIVKKYKE
;
A
#
# COMPACT_ATOMS: atom_id res chain seq x y z
N MET A 1 10.33 6.52 6.63
CA MET A 1 9.24 6.24 5.67
C MET A 1 9.18 7.30 4.59
N GLY A 2 8.68 6.94 3.40
CA GLY A 2 8.49 7.85 2.27
C GLY A 2 7.35 7.36 1.39
N ILE A 3 6.78 8.25 0.57
CA ILE A 3 5.59 7.95 -0.21
C ILE A 3 5.51 8.81 -1.48
N TYR A 4 4.93 8.22 -2.53
CA TYR A 4 4.57 8.89 -3.77
C TYR A 4 3.19 8.38 -4.20
N SER A 5 2.16 9.17 -4.02
CA SER A 5 0.76 8.75 -4.21
C SER A 5 -0.07 9.86 -4.87
N CYS A 6 -1.30 9.53 -5.28
CA CYS A 6 -2.20 10.50 -5.91
C CYS A 6 -2.69 11.60 -4.97
N ILE A 7 -2.49 11.47 -3.65
CA ILE A 7 -2.82 12.51 -2.66
C ILE A 7 -1.60 13.30 -2.18
N GLY A 8 -0.41 13.00 -2.71
CA GLY A 8 0.82 13.75 -2.42
C GLY A 8 2.06 13.02 -2.92
N LYS A 9 3.06 13.78 -3.35
CA LYS A 9 4.34 13.28 -3.88
C LYS A 9 5.41 13.13 -2.79
N ASN A 10 5.05 13.42 -1.54
CA ASN A 10 5.87 13.31 -0.34
C ASN A 10 4.96 13.26 0.90
N LYS A 11 5.53 13.00 2.07
CA LYS A 11 4.78 12.87 3.33
C LYS A 11 4.04 14.14 3.74
N GLU A 12 4.60 15.30 3.49
CA GLU A 12 4.02 16.59 3.85
C GLU A 12 2.73 16.86 3.06
N GLU A 13 2.76 16.65 1.74
CA GLU A 13 1.57 16.79 0.88
C GLU A 13 0.50 15.76 1.22
N VAL A 14 0.92 14.52 1.49
CA VAL A 14 0.02 13.43 1.91
C VAL A 14 -0.64 13.76 3.25
N LEU A 15 0.14 14.21 4.24
CA LEU A 15 -0.39 14.63 5.54
C LEU A 15 -1.44 15.73 5.40
N GLN A 16 -1.16 16.74 4.58
CA GLN A 16 -2.08 17.83 4.31
C GLN A 16 -3.38 17.33 3.67
N SER A 17 -3.28 16.43 2.67
CA SER A 17 -4.44 15.86 1.99
C SER A 17 -5.32 15.04 2.93
N LEU A 18 -4.72 14.22 3.81
CA LEU A 18 -5.43 13.45 4.84
C LEU A 18 -6.13 14.37 5.84
N PHE A 19 -5.45 15.44 6.26
CA PHE A 19 -5.98 16.41 7.23
C PHE A 19 -7.14 17.23 6.68
N GLU A 20 -7.06 17.64 5.41
CA GLU A 20 -8.06 18.48 4.73
C GLU A 20 -9.22 17.66 4.11
N GLY A 21 -9.13 16.33 4.03
CA GLY A 21 -10.15 15.53 3.36
C GLY A 21 -10.07 15.59 1.82
N LYS A 22 -8.87 15.76 1.25
CA LYS A 22 -8.68 15.95 -0.18
C LYS A 22 -8.48 14.62 -0.91
N SER A 23 -9.41 14.25 -1.79
CA SER A 23 -9.31 13.07 -2.65
C SER A 23 -8.36 13.31 -3.84
N GLY A 24 -7.57 12.28 -4.20
CA GLY A 24 -6.73 12.24 -5.40
C GLY A 24 -7.38 11.57 -6.61
N ILE A 25 -8.66 11.22 -6.53
CA ILE A 25 -9.38 10.49 -7.58
C ILE A 25 -9.87 11.46 -8.67
N GLY A 26 -9.67 11.07 -9.92
CA GLY A 26 -10.11 11.83 -11.10
C GLY A 26 -10.41 10.91 -12.28
N ILE A 27 -10.46 11.50 -13.48
CA ILE A 27 -10.76 10.82 -14.73
C ILE A 27 -9.50 10.74 -15.60
N VAL A 28 -9.23 9.55 -16.16
CA VAL A 28 -8.19 9.30 -17.17
C VAL A 28 -8.87 9.04 -18.51
N LEU A 29 -8.97 10.07 -19.36
CA LEU A 29 -9.69 10.03 -20.64
C LEU A 29 -9.15 8.95 -21.59
N GLU A 30 -7.85 8.68 -21.59
CA GLU A 30 -7.22 7.64 -22.41
C GLU A 30 -7.83 6.25 -22.17
N ARG A 31 -8.26 5.93 -20.94
CA ARG A 31 -8.95 4.66 -20.63
C ARG A 31 -10.31 4.57 -21.34
N LYS A 32 -11.02 5.68 -21.43
CA LYS A 32 -12.31 5.75 -22.15
C LYS A 32 -12.12 5.48 -23.65
N GLU A 33 -11.09 6.06 -24.24
CA GLU A 33 -10.73 5.83 -25.64
C GLU A 33 -10.34 4.36 -25.92
N MET A 34 -9.81 3.66 -24.92
CA MET A 34 -9.47 2.23 -24.98
C MET A 34 -10.66 1.30 -24.68
N GLY A 35 -11.85 1.85 -24.42
CA GLY A 35 -13.05 1.05 -24.18
C GLY A 35 -13.23 0.53 -22.74
N TYR A 36 -12.55 1.12 -21.77
CA TYR A 36 -12.81 0.83 -20.35
C TYR A 36 -14.24 1.24 -19.97
N ARG A 37 -14.88 0.46 -19.11
CA ARG A 37 -16.18 0.77 -18.52
C ARG A 37 -16.08 1.95 -17.54
N SER A 38 -14.94 2.06 -16.86
CA SER A 38 -14.66 3.13 -15.92
C SER A 38 -13.33 3.81 -16.24
N SER A 39 -13.38 5.15 -16.34
CA SER A 39 -12.19 6.00 -16.51
C SER A 39 -11.66 6.55 -15.18
N LEU A 40 -12.28 6.19 -14.06
CA LEU A 40 -11.86 6.60 -12.72
C LEU A 40 -10.48 6.06 -12.36
N CYS A 41 -9.66 6.91 -11.75
CA CYS A 41 -8.32 6.54 -11.29
C CYS A 41 -7.80 7.51 -10.22
N GLY A 42 -6.93 7.04 -9.33
CA GLY A 42 -6.03 7.95 -8.61
C GLY A 42 -5.09 8.65 -9.62
N ILE A 43 -5.12 9.98 -9.63
CA ILE A 43 -4.34 10.77 -10.61
C ILE A 43 -2.92 10.95 -10.12
N LEU A 44 -1.97 10.39 -10.85
CA LEU A 44 -0.56 10.40 -10.50
C LEU A 44 0.30 10.75 -11.71
N GLU A 45 1.23 11.70 -11.53
CA GLU A 45 2.22 12.07 -12.54
C GLU A 45 3.52 11.31 -12.33
N ARG A 46 4.13 10.83 -13.40
CA ARG A 46 5.46 10.19 -13.32
C ARG A 46 6.53 11.20 -12.93
N PRO A 47 7.45 10.84 -12.01
CA PRO A 47 8.52 11.73 -11.59
C PRO A 47 9.57 11.94 -12.69
N ASN A 48 10.18 13.10 -12.72
CA ASN A 48 11.32 13.36 -13.61
C ASN A 48 12.63 12.96 -12.92
N LEU A 49 13.18 11.82 -13.31
CA LEU A 49 14.42 11.29 -12.74
C LEU A 49 15.72 11.76 -13.45
N LYS A 50 15.63 12.69 -14.41
CA LYS A 50 16.82 13.28 -15.05
C LYS A 50 17.61 14.07 -14.02
N GLY A 51 18.92 13.78 -13.94
CA GLY A 51 19.78 14.41 -12.94
C GLY A 51 19.83 13.68 -11.58
N LEU A 52 18.87 12.81 -11.29
CA LEU A 52 18.88 11.96 -10.10
C LEU A 52 19.50 10.59 -10.39
N LEU A 53 19.20 10.01 -11.54
CA LEU A 53 19.71 8.73 -12.01
C LEU A 53 20.38 8.86 -13.37
N ASP A 54 21.37 8.01 -13.64
CA ASP A 54 21.98 7.92 -14.96
C ASP A 54 21.01 7.32 -16.00
N ARG A 55 21.41 7.37 -17.28
CA ARG A 55 20.57 6.88 -18.38
C ARG A 55 20.27 5.38 -18.28
N ARG A 56 21.25 4.57 -17.84
CA ARG A 56 21.11 3.11 -17.77
C ARG A 56 20.14 2.72 -16.66
N GLN A 57 20.28 3.35 -15.49
CA GLN A 57 19.37 3.16 -14.36
C GLN A 57 17.94 3.49 -14.75
N ARG A 58 17.69 4.65 -15.38
CA ARG A 58 16.35 5.05 -15.83
C ARG A 58 15.74 4.11 -16.87
N LEU A 59 16.56 3.54 -17.77
CA LEU A 59 16.08 2.59 -18.78
C LEU A 59 15.67 1.23 -18.20
N CYS A 60 16.13 0.90 -17.01
CA CYS A 60 15.80 -0.36 -16.36
C CYS A 60 14.59 -0.23 -15.40
N LEU A 61 14.22 1.00 -15.01
CA LEU A 61 13.08 1.25 -14.12
C LEU A 61 11.76 1.17 -14.88
N SER A 62 10.82 0.39 -14.32
CA SER A 62 9.39 0.44 -14.69
C SER A 62 8.73 1.69 -14.09
N GLU A 63 7.50 2.01 -14.49
CA GLU A 63 6.73 3.13 -13.94
C GLU A 63 6.67 3.09 -12.40
N HIS A 64 6.22 1.98 -11.83
CA HIS A 64 6.17 1.83 -10.37
C HIS A 64 7.56 1.75 -9.71
N GLY A 65 8.60 1.36 -10.44
CA GLY A 65 9.99 1.47 -9.99
C GLY A 65 10.46 2.93 -9.85
N GLU A 66 9.98 3.84 -10.71
CA GLU A 66 10.24 5.27 -10.58
C GLU A 66 9.61 5.86 -9.32
N TYR A 67 8.36 5.49 -9.03
CA TYR A 67 7.67 5.89 -7.79
C TYR A 67 8.38 5.33 -6.55
N ALA A 68 8.77 4.05 -6.59
CA ALA A 68 9.47 3.39 -5.50
C ALA A 68 10.85 4.01 -5.21
N TYR A 69 11.56 4.47 -6.26
CA TYR A 69 12.80 5.22 -6.08
C TYR A 69 12.56 6.52 -5.30
N MET A 70 11.54 7.32 -5.68
CA MET A 70 11.23 8.58 -5.00
C MET A 70 10.84 8.35 -3.53
N ALA A 71 9.97 7.38 -3.27
CA ALA A 71 9.57 7.02 -1.92
C ALA A 71 10.76 6.52 -1.07
N THR A 72 11.68 5.76 -1.68
CA THR A 72 12.87 5.25 -0.96
C THR A 72 13.86 6.36 -0.63
N VAL A 73 14.10 7.30 -1.55
CA VAL A 73 14.97 8.48 -1.29
C VAL A 73 14.41 9.30 -0.13
N GLU A 74 13.11 9.56 -0.10
CA GLU A 74 12.46 10.26 1.01
C GLU A 74 12.58 9.48 2.33
N ALA A 75 12.38 8.17 2.29
CA ALA A 75 12.52 7.30 3.46
C ALA A 75 13.94 7.33 4.03
N PHE A 76 14.97 7.28 3.18
CA PHE A 76 16.36 7.37 3.58
C PHE A 76 16.68 8.73 4.20
N ALA A 77 16.23 9.82 3.59
CA ALA A 77 16.43 11.16 4.13
C ALA A 77 15.83 11.30 5.54
N GLN A 78 14.63 10.77 5.77
CA GLN A 78 14.01 10.79 7.10
C GLN A 78 14.73 9.88 8.10
N ALA A 79 15.17 8.70 7.66
CA ALA A 79 15.84 7.73 8.52
C ALA A 79 17.31 8.11 8.83
N GLY A 80 17.87 9.12 8.16
CA GLY A 80 19.29 9.45 8.26
C GLY A 80 20.19 8.33 7.71
N ILE A 81 19.72 7.62 6.68
CA ILE A 81 20.50 6.59 5.98
C ILE A 81 21.21 7.24 4.80
N ASP A 82 22.51 7.24 4.84
CA ASP A 82 23.40 7.75 3.81
C ASP A 82 24.24 6.63 3.15
N ASN A 83 25.09 7.00 2.22
CA ASN A 83 25.95 6.05 1.53
C ASN A 83 26.93 5.34 2.48
N ASP A 84 27.42 6.00 3.52
CA ASP A 84 28.32 5.38 4.48
C ASP A 84 27.61 4.30 5.29
N PHE A 85 26.36 4.54 5.69
CA PHE A 85 25.53 3.51 6.33
C PHE A 85 25.32 2.30 5.40
N LEU A 86 24.95 2.54 4.14
CA LEU A 86 24.69 1.48 3.16
C LEU A 86 25.95 0.66 2.81
N LEU A 87 27.11 1.28 2.79
CA LEU A 87 28.39 0.60 2.53
C LEU A 87 28.85 -0.26 3.71
N ASN A 88 28.53 0.12 4.93
CA ASN A 88 29.00 -0.54 6.15
C ASN A 88 28.00 -1.52 6.77
N ASN A 89 26.77 -1.60 6.25
CA ASN A 89 25.72 -2.47 6.78
C ASN A 89 25.11 -3.34 5.67
N GLU A 90 24.63 -4.52 6.05
CA GLU A 90 23.87 -5.40 5.17
C GLU A 90 22.37 -5.02 5.22
N VAL A 91 21.99 -4.04 4.41
CA VAL A 91 20.59 -3.59 4.32
C VAL A 91 19.84 -4.46 3.32
N GLY A 92 18.72 -5.05 3.78
CA GLY A 92 17.85 -5.85 2.94
C GLY A 92 16.76 -5.03 2.24
N ILE A 93 16.09 -5.64 1.26
CA ILE A 93 14.91 -5.10 0.59
C ILE A 93 13.85 -6.18 0.38
N LEU A 94 12.64 -5.89 0.85
CA LEU A 94 11.40 -6.64 0.58
C LEU A 94 10.37 -5.66 0.04
N TYR A 95 9.83 -5.92 -1.15
CA TYR A 95 8.90 -4.99 -1.77
C TYR A 95 7.71 -5.69 -2.38
N GLY A 96 6.50 -5.24 -2.05
CA GLY A 96 5.26 -5.77 -2.62
C GLY A 96 5.09 -5.32 -4.07
N ASN A 97 5.05 -6.29 -4.98
CA ASN A 97 4.71 -6.10 -6.38
C ASN A 97 4.21 -7.41 -6.97
N ASP A 98 3.07 -7.40 -7.64
CA ASP A 98 2.44 -8.61 -8.17
C ASP A 98 2.31 -8.61 -9.70
N SER A 99 2.50 -7.47 -10.36
CA SER A 99 2.52 -7.40 -11.82
C SER A 99 3.36 -6.22 -12.35
N SER A 100 3.77 -6.33 -13.61
CA SER A 100 4.43 -5.29 -14.41
C SER A 100 3.92 -5.40 -15.84
N ALA A 101 2.73 -4.86 -16.12
CA ALA A 101 2.01 -5.10 -17.36
C ALA A 101 2.51 -4.25 -18.55
N GLU A 102 2.80 -2.96 -18.33
CA GLU A 102 3.17 -2.04 -19.43
C GLU A 102 4.36 -2.54 -20.24
N ALA A 103 5.43 -2.96 -19.55
CA ALA A 103 6.64 -3.41 -20.22
C ALA A 103 6.45 -4.71 -21.03
N ILE A 104 5.63 -5.63 -20.54
CA ILE A 104 5.31 -6.90 -21.20
C ILE A 104 4.47 -6.64 -22.46
N ILE A 105 3.42 -5.83 -22.35
CA ILE A 105 2.52 -5.51 -23.47
C ILE A 105 3.28 -4.75 -24.54
N THR A 106 4.05 -3.72 -24.18
CA THR A 106 4.88 -2.95 -25.10
C THR A 106 5.86 -3.86 -25.86
N ALA A 107 6.54 -4.77 -25.17
CA ALA A 107 7.44 -5.73 -25.82
C ALA A 107 6.68 -6.65 -26.78
N ALA A 108 5.53 -7.16 -26.38
CA ALA A 108 4.72 -8.03 -27.25
C ALA A 108 4.25 -7.31 -28.52
N ASP A 109 3.83 -6.07 -28.41
CA ASP A 109 3.37 -5.27 -29.56
C ASP A 109 4.53 -4.93 -30.51
N ILE A 110 5.69 -4.52 -29.98
CA ILE A 110 6.90 -4.30 -30.80
C ILE A 110 7.25 -5.58 -31.57
N ILE A 111 7.24 -6.76 -30.91
CA ILE A 111 7.57 -8.02 -31.56
C ILE A 111 6.53 -8.37 -32.64
N ARG A 112 5.25 -8.17 -32.37
CA ARG A 112 4.16 -8.43 -33.34
C ARG A 112 4.28 -7.55 -34.56
N GLU A 113 4.54 -6.25 -34.38
CA GLU A 113 4.61 -5.26 -35.47
C GLU A 113 5.93 -5.34 -36.23
N LYS A 114 7.05 -5.34 -35.53
CA LYS A 114 8.39 -5.22 -36.13
C LYS A 114 9.01 -6.56 -36.51
N LYS A 115 8.47 -7.68 -36.00
CA LYS A 115 9.05 -9.04 -36.18
C LYS A 115 10.53 -9.10 -35.83
N ASN A 116 10.94 -8.31 -34.84
CA ASN A 116 12.34 -8.14 -34.42
C ASN A 116 12.45 -7.88 -32.91
N THR A 117 13.04 -8.79 -32.18
CA THR A 117 13.21 -8.70 -30.72
C THR A 117 14.25 -7.66 -30.29
N ILE A 118 15.23 -7.30 -31.14
CA ILE A 118 16.24 -6.28 -30.84
C ILE A 118 15.58 -4.91 -30.64
N MET A 119 14.45 -4.66 -31.31
CA MET A 119 13.70 -3.41 -31.20
C MET A 119 13.02 -3.20 -29.84
N VAL A 120 12.88 -4.24 -29.02
CA VAL A 120 12.35 -4.15 -27.67
C VAL A 120 13.27 -3.34 -26.75
N GLY A 121 14.59 -3.44 -27.00
CA GLY A 121 15.60 -2.76 -26.18
C GLY A 121 16.02 -3.57 -24.95
N SER A 122 17.24 -3.32 -24.48
CA SER A 122 17.88 -4.09 -23.40
C SER A 122 17.34 -3.80 -21.99
N GLY A 123 16.64 -2.70 -21.80
CA GLY A 123 16.06 -2.31 -20.50
C GLY A 123 14.74 -3.02 -20.17
N ASN A 124 13.97 -3.39 -21.19
CA ASN A 124 12.60 -3.89 -21.03
C ASN A 124 12.51 -5.15 -20.15
N ILE A 125 13.47 -6.08 -20.25
CA ILE A 125 13.48 -7.28 -19.41
C ILE A 125 13.50 -6.93 -17.90
N PHE A 126 14.24 -5.90 -17.51
CA PHE A 126 14.34 -5.47 -16.11
C PHE A 126 13.10 -4.74 -15.64
N GLN A 127 12.30 -4.18 -16.56
CA GLN A 127 11.02 -3.56 -16.25
C GLN A 127 9.89 -4.58 -16.13
N SER A 128 9.95 -5.69 -16.89
CA SER A 128 8.86 -6.65 -17.02
C SER A 128 8.78 -7.72 -15.93
N MET A 129 9.81 -7.85 -15.09
CA MET A 129 9.83 -8.85 -14.01
C MET A 129 9.11 -8.33 -12.77
N ASN A 130 8.42 -9.21 -12.03
CA ASN A 130 7.82 -8.83 -10.73
C ASN A 130 8.85 -8.33 -9.73
N SER A 131 10.10 -8.72 -9.86
CA SER A 131 11.22 -8.24 -9.05
C SER A 131 11.82 -6.90 -9.54
N THR A 132 11.20 -6.22 -10.51
CA THR A 132 11.72 -4.98 -11.09
C THR A 132 12.11 -3.94 -10.03
N ILE A 133 11.31 -3.79 -8.97
CA ILE A 133 11.56 -2.80 -7.91
C ILE A 133 12.78 -3.21 -7.08
N THR A 134 12.77 -4.41 -6.51
CA THR A 134 13.84 -4.85 -5.60
C THR A 134 15.17 -4.99 -6.32
N MET A 135 15.16 -5.48 -7.56
CA MET A 135 16.33 -5.62 -8.41
C MET A 135 16.96 -4.26 -8.76
N ASN A 136 16.14 -3.28 -9.14
CA ASN A 136 16.64 -1.95 -9.50
C ASN A 136 17.10 -1.17 -8.25
N LEU A 137 16.28 -1.11 -7.19
CA LEU A 137 16.64 -0.35 -5.99
C LEU A 137 17.86 -0.94 -5.30
N SER A 138 18.00 -2.28 -5.25
CA SER A 138 19.19 -2.90 -4.66
C SER A 138 20.48 -2.52 -5.40
N THR A 139 20.45 -2.41 -6.72
CA THR A 139 21.61 -2.01 -7.51
C THR A 139 21.86 -0.50 -7.46
N ILE A 140 20.81 0.32 -7.42
CA ILE A 140 20.95 1.78 -7.32
C ILE A 140 21.55 2.18 -5.97
N PHE A 141 21.12 1.55 -4.88
CA PHE A 141 21.53 1.89 -3.51
C PHE A 141 22.61 0.96 -2.93
N ASN A 142 23.12 0.00 -3.71
CA ASN A 142 24.13 -0.99 -3.26
C ASN A 142 23.68 -1.81 -2.04
N LEU A 143 22.40 -2.23 -2.00
CA LEU A 143 21.86 -3.05 -0.92
C LEU A 143 22.40 -4.48 -1.01
N ARG A 144 22.87 -5.04 0.11
CA ARG A 144 23.58 -6.32 0.15
C ARG A 144 22.92 -7.38 1.04
N GLY A 145 21.86 -7.03 1.75
CA GLY A 145 21.06 -7.97 2.52
C GLY A 145 20.08 -8.78 1.66
N ILE A 146 19.03 -9.28 2.28
CA ILE A 146 17.96 -10.01 1.59
C ILE A 146 17.36 -9.19 0.46
N ASN A 147 16.99 -9.84 -0.66
CA ASN A 147 16.40 -9.16 -1.82
C ASN A 147 15.28 -10.03 -2.41
N PHE A 148 14.02 -9.78 -2.00
CA PHE A 148 12.84 -10.52 -2.48
C PHE A 148 11.71 -9.57 -2.83
N SER A 149 10.98 -9.88 -3.91
CA SER A 149 9.64 -9.34 -4.16
C SER A 149 8.60 -10.22 -3.51
N ILE A 150 7.61 -9.61 -2.92
CA ILE A 150 6.47 -10.28 -2.30
C ILE A 150 5.26 -10.11 -3.21
N SER A 151 4.72 -11.23 -3.70
CA SER A 151 3.49 -11.29 -4.47
C SER A 151 2.40 -11.94 -3.62
N GLY A 152 1.40 -11.18 -3.27
CA GLY A 152 0.25 -11.56 -2.45
C GLY A 152 -0.95 -10.69 -2.77
N ALA A 153 -1.17 -10.44 -4.07
CA ALA A 153 -2.22 -9.56 -4.57
C ALA A 153 -2.25 -8.23 -3.77
N CYS A 154 -3.42 -7.74 -3.40
CA CYS A 154 -3.59 -6.47 -2.68
C CYS A 154 -2.92 -6.44 -1.29
N ALA A 155 -2.49 -7.58 -0.74
CA ALA A 155 -1.79 -7.67 0.53
C ALA A 155 -0.25 -7.63 0.39
N SER A 156 0.30 -7.53 -0.83
CA SER A 156 1.75 -7.62 -1.09
C SER A 156 2.57 -6.62 -0.27
N GLY A 157 2.18 -5.35 -0.25
CA GLY A 157 2.87 -4.30 0.50
C GLY A 157 2.83 -4.53 2.02
N SER A 158 1.70 -4.98 2.56
CA SER A 158 1.57 -5.34 3.97
C SER A 158 2.41 -6.57 4.32
N HIS A 159 2.39 -7.61 3.49
CA HIS A 159 3.23 -8.80 3.68
C HIS A 159 4.73 -8.46 3.61
N SER A 160 5.14 -7.50 2.78
CA SER A 160 6.55 -7.10 2.73
C SER A 160 7.03 -6.53 4.08
N ILE A 161 6.20 -5.72 4.73
CA ILE A 161 6.47 -5.16 6.06
C ILE A 161 6.43 -6.27 7.13
N GLY A 162 5.42 -7.14 7.09
CA GLY A 162 5.29 -8.26 8.01
C GLY A 162 6.46 -9.24 7.94
N MET A 163 6.93 -9.55 6.73
CA MET A 163 8.12 -10.40 6.54
C MET A 163 9.40 -9.69 7.00
N GLY A 164 9.55 -8.39 6.74
CA GLY A 164 10.66 -7.59 7.26
C GLY A 164 10.69 -7.60 8.79
N TYR A 165 9.54 -7.42 9.43
CA TYR A 165 9.39 -7.53 10.88
C TYR A 165 9.86 -8.90 11.39
N LEU A 166 9.43 -10.00 10.77
CA LEU A 166 9.85 -11.34 11.16
C LEU A 166 11.34 -11.57 11.00
N LEU A 167 11.96 -11.09 9.92
CA LEU A 167 13.41 -11.21 9.71
C LEU A 167 14.22 -10.48 10.80
N ILE A 168 13.79 -9.29 11.17
CA ILE A 168 14.44 -8.50 12.22
C ILE A 168 14.21 -9.16 13.58
N LYS A 169 12.98 -9.56 13.88
CA LYS A 169 12.63 -10.25 15.15
C LYS A 169 13.42 -11.54 15.36
N GLN A 170 13.79 -12.23 14.27
CA GLN A 170 14.62 -13.43 14.30
C GLN A 170 16.13 -13.17 14.26
N GLY A 171 16.57 -11.91 14.20
CA GLY A 171 17.97 -11.54 14.10
C GLY A 171 18.64 -11.91 12.77
N LEU A 172 17.87 -12.10 11.71
CA LEU A 172 18.39 -12.45 10.38
C LEU A 172 18.80 -11.21 9.57
N GLN A 173 18.23 -10.05 9.89
CA GLN A 173 18.57 -8.75 9.32
C GLN A 173 18.45 -7.69 10.40
N ASP A 174 19.35 -6.69 10.41
CA ASP A 174 19.23 -5.53 11.29
C ASP A 174 18.47 -4.36 10.66
N CYS A 175 18.49 -4.28 9.32
CA CYS A 175 17.81 -3.22 8.59
C CYS A 175 17.21 -3.77 7.28
N VAL A 176 15.93 -3.51 7.03
CA VAL A 176 15.22 -3.94 5.82
C VAL A 176 14.37 -2.79 5.30
N ILE A 177 14.54 -2.47 4.02
CA ILE A 177 13.66 -1.59 3.27
C ILE A 177 12.43 -2.40 2.88
N CYS A 178 11.27 -2.03 3.39
CA CYS A 178 10.00 -2.64 3.07
C CYS A 178 9.10 -1.65 2.33
N GLY A 179 8.23 -2.15 1.48
CA GLY A 179 7.32 -1.26 0.76
C GLY A 179 6.37 -1.98 -0.16
N GLY A 180 5.69 -1.21 -0.99
CA GLY A 180 4.85 -1.71 -2.07
C GLY A 180 4.71 -0.65 -3.15
N ALA A 181 4.50 -1.09 -4.40
CA ALA A 181 4.30 -0.17 -5.51
C ALA A 181 3.36 -0.77 -6.56
N GLU A 182 2.69 0.14 -7.30
CA GLU A 182 1.75 -0.16 -8.37
C GLU A 182 1.89 0.82 -9.51
N GLU A 183 1.81 0.32 -10.74
CA GLU A 183 1.73 1.13 -11.95
C GLU A 183 0.28 1.54 -12.24
N VAL A 184 0.07 2.76 -12.74
CA VAL A 184 -1.29 3.29 -13.01
C VAL A 184 -1.57 3.53 -14.50
N ASN A 185 -0.71 3.02 -15.36
CA ASN A 185 -0.86 3.19 -16.79
C ASN A 185 -2.12 2.51 -17.36
N LYS A 186 -2.37 2.74 -18.64
CA LYS A 186 -3.56 2.26 -19.35
C LYS A 186 -3.67 0.73 -19.50
N PHE A 187 -2.61 -0.01 -19.25
CA PHE A 187 -2.58 -1.46 -19.45
C PHE A 187 -2.74 -2.26 -18.14
N SER A 188 -2.29 -1.71 -17.02
CA SER A 188 -2.15 -2.45 -15.77
C SER A 188 -3.48 -2.94 -15.17
N VAL A 189 -4.55 -2.18 -15.32
CA VAL A 189 -5.82 -2.41 -14.62
C VAL A 189 -6.98 -2.88 -15.51
N GLY A 190 -6.74 -3.12 -16.81
CA GLY A 190 -7.80 -3.54 -17.75
C GLY A 190 -8.50 -4.85 -17.39
N ASN A 191 -7.77 -5.79 -16.79
CA ASN A 191 -8.34 -7.06 -16.34
C ASN A 191 -9.31 -6.88 -15.16
N PHE A 192 -9.09 -5.90 -14.29
CA PHE A 192 -10.02 -5.56 -13.21
C PHE A 192 -11.30 -4.89 -13.74
N ASP A 193 -11.18 -4.06 -14.77
CA ASP A 193 -12.35 -3.47 -15.45
C ASP A 193 -13.21 -4.57 -16.09
N ALA A 194 -12.58 -5.55 -16.75
CA ALA A 194 -13.24 -6.71 -17.33
C ALA A 194 -13.94 -7.59 -16.27
N LEU A 195 -13.45 -7.61 -15.03
CA LEU A 195 -14.07 -8.32 -13.90
C LEU A 195 -15.31 -7.60 -13.34
N ASN A 196 -15.67 -6.41 -13.85
CA ASN A 196 -16.71 -5.53 -13.33
C ASN A 196 -16.49 -5.07 -11.89
N ALA A 197 -15.22 -4.97 -11.47
CA ALA A 197 -14.88 -4.60 -10.10
C ALA A 197 -14.84 -3.09 -9.85
N PHE A 198 -14.82 -2.27 -10.92
CA PHE A 198 -14.68 -0.82 -10.81
C PHE A 198 -16.02 -0.10 -10.60
N SER A 199 -15.96 0.95 -9.78
CA SER A 199 -17.01 1.96 -9.71
C SER A 199 -17.17 2.66 -11.06
N ILE A 200 -18.40 2.98 -11.42
CA ILE A 200 -18.76 3.71 -12.65
C ILE A 200 -19.26 5.13 -12.38
N ARG A 201 -19.05 5.67 -11.18
CA ARG A 201 -19.52 7.00 -10.76
C ARG A 201 -18.62 8.12 -11.31
N GLU A 202 -18.56 8.27 -12.63
CA GLU A 202 -17.71 9.25 -13.32
C GLU A 202 -18.19 10.70 -13.16
N ASP A 203 -19.47 10.94 -12.84
CA ASP A 203 -20.05 12.28 -12.70
C ASP A 203 -19.45 13.06 -11.54
N GLU A 204 -19.08 12.38 -10.46
CA GLU A 204 -18.44 12.95 -9.27
C GLU A 204 -17.23 12.08 -8.86
N PRO A 205 -16.10 12.17 -9.58
CA PRO A 205 -14.96 11.26 -9.40
C PRO A 205 -14.45 11.16 -7.96
N SER A 206 -14.35 12.29 -7.26
CA SER A 206 -13.90 12.34 -5.85
C SER A 206 -14.86 11.64 -4.87
N LYS A 207 -16.09 11.34 -5.29
CA LYS A 207 -17.10 10.62 -4.51
C LYS A 207 -17.27 9.16 -4.91
N ALA A 208 -16.51 8.67 -5.88
CA ALA A 208 -16.65 7.31 -6.40
C ALA A 208 -16.18 6.25 -5.39
N SER A 209 -15.02 6.44 -4.77
CA SER A 209 -14.56 5.55 -3.69
C SER A 209 -15.26 5.94 -2.38
N ARG A 210 -16.08 5.01 -1.88
CA ARG A 210 -16.95 5.23 -0.71
C ARG A 210 -17.00 3.98 0.19
N PRO A 211 -15.86 3.62 0.80
CA PRO A 211 -15.78 2.41 1.62
C PRO A 211 -16.86 2.37 2.70
N PHE A 212 -17.46 1.18 2.88
CA PHE A 212 -18.54 0.91 3.85
C PHE A 212 -19.87 1.59 3.60
N ASP A 213 -19.96 2.55 2.67
CA ASP A 213 -21.24 3.20 2.35
C ASP A 213 -22.21 2.20 1.71
N LYS A 214 -23.47 2.33 2.04
CA LYS A 214 -24.56 1.48 1.52
C LYS A 214 -24.65 1.49 -0.01
N ASN A 215 -24.31 2.64 -0.61
CA ASN A 215 -24.42 2.87 -2.05
C ASN A 215 -23.09 2.66 -2.79
N ARG A 216 -22.09 1.99 -2.19
CA ARG A 216 -20.82 1.65 -2.86
C ARG A 216 -21.07 0.68 -4.03
N ASP A 217 -20.37 0.87 -5.12
CA ASP A 217 -20.60 0.14 -6.37
C ASP A 217 -19.33 -0.49 -6.98
N GLY A 218 -18.19 -0.34 -6.33
CA GLY A 218 -16.91 -0.90 -6.78
C GLY A 218 -15.70 -0.07 -6.36
N LEU A 219 -14.53 -0.59 -6.64
CA LEU A 219 -13.26 0.08 -6.35
C LEU A 219 -12.92 1.12 -7.43
N VAL A 220 -12.06 2.07 -7.08
CA VAL A 220 -11.37 2.96 -8.02
C VAL A 220 -9.90 2.54 -8.04
N PRO A 221 -9.30 2.19 -9.20
CA PRO A 221 -7.89 1.82 -9.25
C PRO A 221 -6.97 3.01 -9.01
N SER A 222 -5.84 2.76 -8.39
CA SER A 222 -4.80 3.75 -8.11
C SER A 222 -3.44 3.07 -7.98
N GLY A 223 -2.39 3.83 -7.72
CA GLY A 223 -1.04 3.29 -7.51
C GLY A 223 -0.06 4.35 -7.02
N GLY A 224 1.22 4.08 -7.23
CA GLY A 224 2.34 4.85 -6.71
C GLY A 224 3.34 3.95 -6.00
N ALA A 225 3.98 4.45 -4.93
CA ALA A 225 4.83 3.65 -4.06
C ALA A 225 4.89 4.20 -2.64
N ALA A 226 5.06 3.29 -1.68
CA ALA A 226 5.36 3.64 -0.29
C ALA A 226 6.51 2.77 0.22
N THR A 227 7.42 3.39 0.97
CA THR A 227 8.60 2.76 1.55
C THR A 227 8.65 3.02 3.05
N VAL A 228 8.88 1.98 3.83
CA VAL A 228 9.21 2.06 5.25
C VAL A 228 10.55 1.39 5.52
N ILE A 229 11.35 1.99 6.39
CA ILE A 229 12.60 1.40 6.87
C ILE A 229 12.29 0.71 8.20
N LEU A 230 12.44 -0.60 8.23
CA LEU A 230 12.44 -1.38 9.46
C LEU A 230 13.88 -1.59 9.92
N GLU A 231 14.11 -1.40 11.20
CA GLU A 231 15.44 -1.53 11.79
C GLU A 231 15.32 -2.15 13.19
N SER A 232 16.29 -2.97 13.57
CA SER A 232 16.36 -3.48 14.94
C SER A 232 16.52 -2.32 15.93
N TYR A 233 15.92 -2.42 17.10
CA TYR A 233 16.00 -1.39 18.13
C TYR A 233 17.46 -1.05 18.47
N GLU A 234 18.28 -2.09 18.63
CA GLU A 234 19.69 -1.97 18.96
C GLU A 234 20.47 -1.19 17.89
N SER A 235 20.20 -1.46 16.61
CA SER A 235 20.83 -0.74 15.49
C SER A 235 20.39 0.72 15.46
N ALA A 236 19.08 0.97 15.56
CA ALA A 236 18.50 2.31 15.53
C ALA A 236 19.05 3.20 16.66
N VAL A 237 19.06 2.69 17.89
CA VAL A 237 19.59 3.41 19.08
C VAL A 237 21.09 3.66 18.96
N LYS A 238 21.86 2.64 18.53
CA LYS A 238 23.33 2.75 18.36
C LYS A 238 23.75 3.89 17.42
N ARG A 239 22.97 4.14 16.36
CA ARG A 239 23.25 5.23 15.41
C ARG A 239 22.50 6.53 15.68
N GLY A 240 21.70 6.60 16.76
CA GLY A 240 20.91 7.77 17.11
C GLY A 240 19.77 8.07 16.13
N ALA A 241 19.15 7.04 15.56
CA ALA A 241 18.01 7.20 14.66
C ALA A 241 16.77 7.74 15.38
N THR A 242 15.99 8.57 14.67
CA THR A 242 14.65 8.91 15.14
C THR A 242 13.69 7.75 14.90
N ILE A 243 13.23 7.11 15.97
CA ILE A 243 12.26 6.03 15.91
C ILE A 243 10.86 6.64 15.89
N LEU A 244 10.10 6.35 14.83
CA LEU A 244 8.75 6.90 14.65
C LEU A 244 7.69 6.01 15.33
N ALA A 245 7.83 4.71 15.17
CA ALA A 245 6.88 3.71 15.63
C ALA A 245 7.55 2.34 15.66
N GLU A 246 6.87 1.38 16.24
CA GLU A 246 7.28 -0.02 16.33
C GLU A 246 6.20 -0.89 15.69
N VAL A 247 6.59 -1.81 14.80
CA VAL A 247 5.71 -2.90 14.37
C VAL A 247 5.72 -3.95 15.47
N VAL A 248 4.60 -4.08 16.18
CA VAL A 248 4.50 -4.98 17.35
C VAL A 248 3.77 -6.27 17.05
N GLY A 249 3.01 -6.34 15.95
CA GLY A 249 2.27 -7.54 15.58
C GLY A 249 2.07 -7.71 14.09
N TYR A 250 2.16 -8.97 13.66
CA TYR A 250 1.86 -9.38 12.30
C TYR A 250 1.02 -10.65 12.29
N GLY A 251 -0.14 -10.57 11.64
CA GLY A 251 -1.04 -11.70 11.43
C GLY A 251 -1.25 -11.96 9.95
N PHE A 252 -1.37 -13.21 9.60
CA PHE A 252 -1.65 -13.63 8.23
C PHE A 252 -2.56 -14.87 8.21
N SER A 253 -3.29 -15.03 7.12
CA SER A 253 -4.13 -16.20 6.90
C SER A 253 -4.42 -16.38 5.41
N SER A 254 -4.99 -17.53 5.05
CA SER A 254 -5.58 -17.74 3.74
C SER A 254 -7.03 -18.18 3.90
N ASN A 255 -7.93 -17.66 3.04
CA ASN A 255 -9.33 -18.10 3.05
C ASN A 255 -9.46 -19.58 2.67
N GLY A 256 -8.64 -20.05 1.72
CA GLY A 256 -8.66 -21.44 1.23
C GLY A 256 -10.00 -21.85 0.59
N ASP A 257 -10.75 -20.85 0.08
CA ASP A 257 -12.11 -21.01 -0.40
C ASP A 257 -12.23 -20.57 -1.87
N HIS A 258 -12.67 -19.38 -2.14
CA HIS A 258 -12.89 -18.88 -3.51
C HIS A 258 -11.79 -17.90 -3.94
N ILE A 259 -11.43 -17.91 -5.24
CA ILE A 259 -10.33 -17.09 -5.76
C ILE A 259 -10.58 -15.57 -5.63
N SER A 260 -11.83 -15.12 -5.79
CA SER A 260 -12.18 -13.69 -5.81
C SER A 260 -13.30 -13.29 -4.85
N VAL A 261 -14.00 -14.25 -4.24
CA VAL A 261 -15.07 -13.96 -3.27
C VAL A 261 -14.49 -13.99 -1.87
N PRO A 262 -14.47 -12.83 -1.16
CA PRO A 262 -13.98 -12.79 0.22
C PRO A 262 -14.95 -13.47 1.18
N ASN A 263 -14.42 -13.94 2.31
CA ASN A 263 -15.22 -14.45 3.44
C ASN A 263 -14.88 -13.69 4.72
N VAL A 264 -15.56 -13.99 5.81
CA VAL A 264 -15.35 -13.35 7.13
C VAL A 264 -14.21 -14.03 7.90
N ASP A 265 -14.07 -15.36 7.76
CA ASP A 265 -13.19 -16.18 8.60
C ASP A 265 -11.70 -15.89 8.37
N GLY A 266 -11.27 -15.74 7.11
CA GLY A 266 -9.87 -15.42 6.78
C GLY A 266 -9.40 -14.11 7.43
N PRO A 267 -10.04 -12.97 7.16
CA PRO A 267 -9.78 -11.71 7.83
C PRO A 267 -9.77 -11.82 9.36
N ARG A 268 -10.81 -12.45 9.95
CA ARG A 268 -10.92 -12.64 11.40
C ARG A 268 -9.70 -13.36 11.97
N ARG A 269 -9.23 -14.43 11.33
CA ARG A 269 -8.04 -15.18 11.77
C ARG A 269 -6.76 -14.34 11.70
N SER A 270 -6.62 -13.53 10.65
CA SER A 270 -5.49 -12.61 10.47
C SER A 270 -5.46 -11.56 11.59
N LEU A 271 -6.60 -10.89 11.87
CA LEU A 271 -6.71 -9.93 12.97
C LEU A 271 -6.35 -10.57 14.32
N GLN A 272 -6.96 -11.71 14.64
CA GLN A 272 -6.70 -12.42 15.91
C GLN A 272 -5.24 -12.85 16.06
N MET A 273 -4.59 -13.26 14.95
CA MET A 273 -3.18 -13.62 14.98
C MET A 273 -2.30 -12.40 15.25
N ALA A 274 -2.56 -11.27 14.59
CA ALA A 274 -1.80 -10.03 14.82
C ALA A 274 -1.94 -9.53 16.26
N ILE A 275 -3.15 -9.55 16.83
CA ILE A 275 -3.40 -9.14 18.22
C ILE A 275 -2.65 -10.05 19.20
N ARG A 276 -2.65 -11.38 18.96
CA ARG A 276 -1.88 -12.32 19.79
C ARG A 276 -0.37 -12.12 19.68
N ASP A 277 0.15 -11.89 18.46
CA ASP A 277 1.60 -11.65 18.23
C ASP A 277 2.05 -10.35 18.91
N ALA A 278 1.21 -9.30 18.84
CA ALA A 278 1.47 -8.02 19.50
C ALA A 278 1.44 -8.09 21.03
N GLY A 279 0.68 -9.01 21.60
CA GLY A 279 0.51 -9.10 23.05
C GLY A 279 -0.14 -7.86 23.69
N VAL A 280 -0.93 -7.10 22.92
CA VAL A 280 -1.58 -5.86 23.36
C VAL A 280 -3.02 -6.13 23.81
N ASP A 281 -3.54 -5.26 24.68
CA ASP A 281 -4.96 -5.28 24.98
C ASP A 281 -5.73 -4.73 23.77
N ILE A 282 -6.77 -5.42 23.34
CA ILE A 282 -7.59 -5.04 22.21
C ILE A 282 -8.24 -3.66 22.40
N SER A 283 -8.52 -3.28 23.67
CA SER A 283 -9.06 -1.97 24.03
C SER A 283 -8.11 -0.80 23.78
N ASP A 284 -6.80 -1.07 23.64
CA ASP A 284 -5.79 -0.06 23.34
C ASP A 284 -5.73 0.30 21.86
N ILE A 285 -6.24 -0.57 20.98
CA ILE A 285 -6.33 -0.30 19.54
C ILE A 285 -7.47 0.70 19.31
N LYS A 286 -7.10 1.96 19.03
CA LYS A 286 -8.07 3.05 18.84
C LYS A 286 -8.47 3.26 17.38
N TYR A 287 -7.66 2.81 16.44
CA TYR A 287 -7.86 2.99 15.02
C TYR A 287 -7.58 1.71 14.24
N VAL A 288 -8.45 1.41 13.28
CA VAL A 288 -8.29 0.37 12.27
C VAL A 288 -8.30 1.04 10.90
N ASN A 289 -7.17 0.96 10.18
CA ASN A 289 -7.15 1.27 8.75
C ASN A 289 -7.61 0.00 8.02
N ALA A 290 -8.84 0.04 7.54
CA ALA A 290 -9.47 -1.10 6.91
C ALA A 290 -9.01 -1.28 5.46
N HIS A 291 -8.98 -2.52 5.00
CA HIS A 291 -8.77 -2.82 3.58
C HIS A 291 -9.87 -2.21 2.70
N ALA A 292 -11.10 -2.28 3.13
CA ALA A 292 -12.34 -1.81 2.48
C ALA A 292 -12.14 -1.02 1.18
N THR A 293 -12.35 -1.70 0.06
CA THR A 293 -12.06 -1.18 -1.29
C THR A 293 -13.25 -0.48 -1.95
N SER A 294 -14.31 -0.22 -1.21
CA SER A 294 -15.60 0.28 -1.75
C SER A 294 -16.35 -0.78 -2.58
N THR A 295 -16.09 -2.07 -2.34
CA THR A 295 -16.79 -3.17 -3.00
C THR A 295 -17.93 -3.68 -2.11
N PRO A 296 -19.12 -4.02 -2.68
CA PRO A 296 -20.27 -4.43 -1.88
C PRO A 296 -19.99 -5.59 -0.93
N VAL A 297 -19.37 -6.66 -1.41
CA VAL A 297 -19.13 -7.90 -0.64
C VAL A 297 -17.87 -7.80 0.23
N GLY A 298 -16.81 -7.18 -0.28
CA GLY A 298 -15.53 -7.05 0.43
C GLY A 298 -15.70 -6.28 1.74
N ASP A 299 -16.23 -5.07 1.64
CA ASP A 299 -16.42 -4.18 2.78
C ASP A 299 -17.40 -4.76 3.82
N MET A 300 -18.47 -5.43 3.35
CA MET A 300 -19.43 -6.09 4.24
C MET A 300 -18.75 -7.19 5.08
N ASN A 301 -17.93 -8.04 4.46
CA ASN A 301 -17.27 -9.14 5.16
C ASN A 301 -16.19 -8.63 6.12
N GLU A 302 -15.47 -7.59 5.74
CA GLU A 302 -14.49 -6.97 6.64
C GLU A 302 -15.17 -6.29 7.84
N ALA A 303 -16.26 -5.55 7.62
CA ALA A 303 -17.04 -4.95 8.72
C ALA A 303 -17.51 -6.00 9.73
N LYS A 304 -18.00 -7.16 9.25
CA LYS A 304 -18.39 -8.29 10.13
C LYS A 304 -17.19 -8.85 10.89
N ALA A 305 -16.05 -9.08 10.22
CA ALA A 305 -14.84 -9.60 10.87
C ALA A 305 -14.34 -8.65 11.97
N ILE A 306 -14.32 -7.33 11.70
CA ILE A 306 -13.94 -6.32 12.69
C ILE A 306 -14.93 -6.31 13.86
N ALA A 307 -16.25 -6.32 13.59
CA ALA A 307 -17.27 -6.34 14.64
C ALA A 307 -17.16 -7.58 15.54
N GLU A 308 -16.90 -8.76 14.94
CA GLU A 308 -16.72 -10.01 15.71
C GLU A 308 -15.44 -9.99 16.57
N VAL A 309 -14.35 -9.40 16.06
CA VAL A 309 -13.06 -9.38 16.80
C VAL A 309 -13.08 -8.34 17.92
N PHE A 310 -13.60 -7.14 17.66
CA PHE A 310 -13.54 -6.03 18.62
C PHE A 310 -14.73 -5.99 19.59
N GLY A 311 -15.87 -6.56 19.20
CA GLY A 311 -17.06 -6.62 20.08
C GLY A 311 -17.50 -5.25 20.59
N GLU A 312 -17.42 -5.05 21.91
CA GLU A 312 -17.86 -3.80 22.56
C GLU A 312 -16.86 -2.65 22.47
N TYR A 313 -15.58 -2.92 22.15
CA TYR A 313 -14.50 -1.92 22.18
C TYR A 313 -14.57 -0.88 21.05
N LYS A 314 -15.17 -1.17 19.92
CA LYS A 314 -15.51 -0.29 18.78
C LYS A 314 -14.45 0.79 18.47
N PRO A 315 -13.23 0.43 18.03
CA PRO A 315 -12.26 1.42 17.55
C PRO A 315 -12.84 2.23 16.39
N TYR A 316 -12.27 3.39 16.09
CA TYR A 316 -12.56 4.05 14.83
C TYR A 316 -12.07 3.19 13.66
N VAL A 317 -12.92 3.00 12.67
CA VAL A 317 -12.63 2.20 11.46
C VAL A 317 -12.77 3.09 10.24
N ALA A 318 -11.70 3.33 9.51
CA ALA A 318 -11.75 4.07 8.25
C ALA A 318 -10.87 3.40 7.20
N SER A 319 -11.19 3.59 5.93
CA SER A 319 -10.32 3.20 4.82
C SER A 319 -9.78 4.43 4.12
N THR A 320 -8.46 4.57 4.10
CA THR A 320 -7.78 5.64 3.35
C THR A 320 -7.98 5.52 1.84
N LYS A 321 -8.49 4.39 1.36
CA LYS A 321 -8.92 4.22 -0.04
C LYS A 321 -10.08 5.13 -0.43
N SER A 322 -10.77 5.73 0.53
CA SER A 322 -11.73 6.81 0.26
C SER A 322 -11.06 8.05 -0.35
N PHE A 323 -9.77 8.27 -0.07
CA PHE A 323 -8.94 9.36 -0.61
C PHE A 323 -8.25 8.98 -1.91
N THR A 324 -7.67 7.78 -1.94
CA THR A 324 -6.71 7.36 -2.97
C THR A 324 -7.32 6.45 -4.03
N GLY A 325 -8.45 5.81 -3.75
CA GLY A 325 -8.82 4.58 -4.44
C GLY A 325 -7.95 3.41 -3.95
N HIS A 326 -8.02 2.30 -4.67
CA HIS A 326 -7.27 1.10 -4.32
C HIS A 326 -5.90 1.10 -5.02
N GLU A 327 -4.85 1.28 -4.25
CA GLU A 327 -3.45 1.34 -4.69
C GLU A 327 -2.84 -0.07 -4.90
N MET A 328 -3.66 -1.08 -5.09
CA MET A 328 -3.33 -2.47 -5.40
C MET A 328 -2.17 -3.02 -4.53
N TRP A 329 -1.03 -3.35 -5.17
CA TRP A 329 0.13 -3.95 -4.50
C TRP A 329 0.83 -3.00 -3.52
N MET A 330 0.66 -1.71 -3.70
CA MET A 330 1.17 -0.66 -2.83
C MET A 330 0.37 -0.53 -1.53
N ALA A 331 -0.95 -0.77 -1.57
CA ALA A 331 -1.93 -0.33 -0.57
C ALA A 331 -1.52 -0.60 0.88
N GLY A 332 -1.09 -1.84 1.21
CA GLY A 332 -0.72 -2.17 2.58
C GLY A 332 0.50 -1.41 3.11
N ALA A 333 1.40 -0.96 2.24
CA ALA A 333 2.54 -0.15 2.64
C ALA A 333 2.16 1.33 2.79
N SER A 334 1.36 1.87 1.86
CA SER A 334 0.87 3.25 1.96
C SER A 334 0.00 3.47 3.19
N GLU A 335 -0.85 2.51 3.54
CA GLU A 335 -1.72 2.55 4.72
C GLU A 335 -0.94 2.60 6.04
N ILE A 336 0.22 1.95 6.12
CA ILE A 336 1.14 2.10 7.25
C ILE A 336 1.72 3.52 7.30
N VAL A 337 2.11 4.10 6.17
CA VAL A 337 2.59 5.49 6.12
C VAL A 337 1.48 6.45 6.51
N TYR A 338 0.27 6.34 5.94
CA TYR A 338 -0.88 7.19 6.25
C TYR A 338 -1.25 7.13 7.73
N SER A 339 -1.38 5.91 8.29
CA SER A 339 -1.77 5.72 9.69
C SER A 339 -0.70 6.21 10.66
N THR A 340 0.59 6.05 10.32
CA THR A 340 1.70 6.58 11.12
C THR A 340 1.70 8.11 11.09
N LEU A 341 1.46 8.76 9.95
CA LEU A 341 1.34 10.21 9.85
C LEU A 341 0.17 10.73 10.71
N MET A 342 -0.98 10.08 10.65
CA MET A 342 -2.14 10.43 11.49
C MET A 342 -1.84 10.26 12.98
N MET A 343 -1.21 9.15 13.38
CA MET A 343 -0.80 8.88 14.76
C MET A 343 0.17 9.93 15.30
N GLN A 344 1.16 10.33 14.50
CA GLN A 344 2.13 11.35 14.91
C GLN A 344 1.54 12.75 15.02
N ASN A 345 0.46 13.03 14.28
CA ASN A 345 -0.20 14.34 14.25
C ASN A 345 -1.54 14.36 15.01
N ASN A 346 -1.85 13.29 15.77
CA ASN A 346 -2.97 13.20 16.70
C ASN A 346 -4.35 13.44 16.05
N PHE A 347 -4.60 12.80 14.91
CA PHE A 347 -5.92 12.79 14.28
C PHE A 347 -6.17 11.47 13.54
N ILE A 348 -7.44 11.17 13.32
CA ILE A 348 -7.92 10.12 12.41
C ILE A 348 -8.66 10.82 11.28
N ALA A 349 -8.27 10.55 10.04
CA ALA A 349 -8.94 11.12 8.87
C ALA A 349 -10.37 10.58 8.73
N ALA A 350 -11.24 11.36 8.12
CA ALA A 350 -12.58 10.91 7.79
C ALA A 350 -12.56 9.69 6.85
N ASN A 351 -13.53 8.82 6.95
CA ASN A 351 -13.85 7.90 5.87
C ASN A 351 -14.68 8.65 4.83
N LEU A 352 -14.03 9.22 3.82
CA LEU A 352 -14.70 10.09 2.85
C LEU A 352 -15.86 9.36 2.17
N ASN A 353 -16.92 10.12 1.86
CA ASN A 353 -18.09 9.64 1.13
C ASN A 353 -18.95 8.58 1.86
N PHE A 354 -18.72 8.36 3.14
CA PHE A 354 -19.58 7.52 3.97
C PHE A 354 -20.81 8.34 4.44
N GLU A 355 -21.91 8.15 3.75
CA GLU A 355 -23.17 8.88 4.02
C GLU A 355 -24.18 8.01 4.80
N GLU A 356 -24.44 6.80 4.29
CA GLU A 356 -25.40 5.86 4.86
C GLU A 356 -24.76 4.49 5.17
N PRO A 357 -24.93 3.94 6.38
CA PRO A 357 -24.49 2.59 6.69
C PRO A 357 -25.41 1.54 6.03
N ASP A 358 -24.84 0.39 5.69
CA ASP A 358 -25.59 -0.86 5.55
C ASP A 358 -25.62 -1.61 6.90
N GLU A 359 -26.26 -2.80 6.93
CA GLU A 359 -26.39 -3.61 8.15
C GLU A 359 -25.04 -3.95 8.79
N ALA A 360 -24.03 -4.28 8.00
CA ALA A 360 -22.70 -4.66 8.50
C ALA A 360 -21.91 -3.44 8.98
N SER A 361 -21.87 -2.37 8.20
CA SER A 361 -21.14 -1.16 8.54
C SER A 361 -21.75 -0.39 9.70
N ALA A 362 -23.05 -0.56 9.98
CA ALA A 362 -23.70 -0.02 11.18
C ALA A 362 -23.20 -0.65 12.50
N ALA A 363 -22.53 -1.81 12.43
CA ALA A 363 -21.98 -2.48 13.61
C ALA A 363 -20.62 -1.93 14.07
N ILE A 364 -19.93 -1.16 13.24
CA ILE A 364 -18.59 -0.61 13.48
C ILE A 364 -18.64 0.93 13.55
N ASN A 365 -17.61 1.54 14.13
CA ASN A 365 -17.55 2.98 14.35
C ASN A 365 -16.78 3.69 13.22
N ILE A 366 -17.47 4.19 12.20
CA ILE A 366 -16.89 4.83 11.02
C ILE A 366 -16.95 6.35 11.16
N PRO A 367 -15.81 7.08 11.15
CA PRO A 367 -15.79 8.53 11.26
C PRO A 367 -16.21 9.18 9.93
N LYS A 368 -17.29 9.99 9.97
CA LYS A 368 -17.74 10.79 8.82
C LYS A 368 -16.93 12.08 8.65
N GLU A 369 -16.30 12.53 9.72
CA GLU A 369 -15.45 13.72 9.78
C GLU A 369 -14.12 13.34 10.43
N ARG A 370 -13.09 14.20 10.26
CA ARG A 370 -11.82 14.03 10.95
C ARG A 370 -12.04 14.07 12.47
N VAL A 371 -11.40 13.14 13.16
CA VAL A 371 -11.42 13.07 14.63
C VAL A 371 -10.06 13.49 15.15
N ASP A 372 -10.02 14.63 15.86
CA ASP A 372 -8.79 15.09 16.49
C ASP A 372 -8.64 14.35 17.84
N MET A 373 -7.72 13.39 17.89
CA MET A 373 -7.44 12.58 19.09
C MET A 373 -6.02 12.02 19.05
N GLU A 374 -5.41 11.90 20.21
CA GLU A 374 -4.17 11.16 20.40
C GLU A 374 -4.46 9.67 20.45
N PHE A 375 -3.67 8.88 19.74
CA PHE A 375 -3.68 7.42 19.83
C PHE A 375 -2.28 6.85 19.63
N ASP A 376 -2.00 5.75 20.34
CA ASP A 376 -0.66 5.15 20.35
C ASP A 376 -0.60 3.83 19.61
N LEU A 377 -1.75 3.29 19.20
CA LEU A 377 -1.85 1.97 18.59
C LEU A 377 -2.89 1.96 17.50
N PHE A 378 -2.49 1.47 16.33
CA PHE A 378 -3.41 1.21 15.23
C PHE A 378 -3.17 -0.16 14.61
N LEU A 379 -4.20 -0.64 13.94
CA LEU A 379 -4.21 -1.88 13.17
C LEU A 379 -4.47 -1.54 11.69
N SER A 380 -3.74 -2.17 10.77
CA SER A 380 -3.94 -2.02 9.32
C SER A 380 -4.17 -3.39 8.68
N ASN A 381 -5.25 -3.48 7.90
CA ASN A 381 -5.68 -4.68 7.19
C ASN A 381 -5.39 -4.59 5.70
N SER A 382 -4.95 -5.70 5.11
CA SER A 382 -4.85 -5.87 3.66
C SER A 382 -5.31 -7.27 3.27
N PHE A 383 -6.33 -7.35 2.41
CA PHE A 383 -6.93 -8.61 1.97
C PHE A 383 -6.89 -8.69 0.45
N GLY A 384 -6.28 -9.74 -0.08
CA GLY A 384 -6.03 -9.91 -1.51
C GLY A 384 -6.85 -11.02 -2.17
N PHE A 385 -6.97 -10.96 -3.49
CA PHE A 385 -7.47 -12.09 -4.28
C PHE A 385 -6.65 -13.34 -3.99
N GLY A 386 -7.28 -14.52 -4.17
CA GLY A 386 -6.74 -15.78 -3.69
C GLY A 386 -6.93 -16.00 -2.19
N GLY A 387 -7.52 -15.01 -1.50
CA GLY A 387 -7.82 -15.08 -0.07
C GLY A 387 -6.62 -14.88 0.84
N THR A 388 -5.55 -14.26 0.36
CA THR A 388 -4.41 -13.88 1.21
C THR A 388 -4.78 -12.68 2.08
N ASN A 389 -4.57 -12.80 3.39
CA ASN A 389 -4.89 -11.77 4.37
C ASN A 389 -3.65 -11.41 5.19
N SER A 390 -3.46 -10.13 5.39
CA SER A 390 -2.39 -9.55 6.22
C SER A 390 -2.97 -8.51 7.17
N THR A 391 -2.53 -8.55 8.42
CA THR A 391 -2.87 -7.57 9.44
C THR A 391 -1.59 -7.17 10.16
N LEU A 392 -1.34 -5.86 10.24
CA LEU A 392 -0.21 -5.30 10.97
C LEU A 392 -0.72 -4.47 12.14
N ILE A 393 -0.01 -4.53 13.27
CA ILE A 393 -0.23 -3.66 14.43
C ILE A 393 1.01 -2.82 14.65
N VAL A 394 0.81 -1.52 14.71
CA VAL A 394 1.88 -0.53 14.87
C VAL A 394 1.60 0.32 16.11
N LYS A 395 2.65 0.51 16.91
CA LYS A 395 2.63 1.25 18.16
C LYS A 395 3.51 2.48 18.07
N LYS A 396 3.05 3.61 18.60
CA LYS A 396 3.84 4.84 18.74
C LYS A 396 5.05 4.57 19.63
N TYR A 397 6.24 4.91 19.17
CA TYR A 397 7.42 4.85 20.02
C TYR A 397 7.39 5.99 21.04
N LYS A 398 7.68 5.67 22.29
CA LYS A 398 7.83 6.61 23.39
C LYS A 398 9.19 6.34 24.04
N GLU A 399 10.03 7.38 24.13
CA GLU A 399 11.35 7.32 24.79
C GLU A 399 11.23 6.98 26.28
#